data_ecefe3601516e45853d714fcf908a42e
#
_entry.id   ecefe3601516e45853d714fcf908a42e
#
_cell.length_a   1.000
_cell.length_b   1.000
_cell.length_c   1.000
_cell.angle_alpha   90.00
_cell.angle_beta   90.00
_cell.angle_gamma   90.00
#
_symmetry.space_group_name_H-M   'P 1'
#
loop_
_entity.id
_entity.type
_entity.pdbx_description
1 polymer ?
#
loop_
_entity_poly.entity_id
_entity_poly.type
_entity_poly.pdbx_seq_one_letter_code
_entity_poly.pdbx_strand_id
1 'polypeptide(L)'
;MNELVDRQINSDPRRGRAESFPLNVVDLAESPEVLLELERIGLAPQSIPEAGQQVLIQRNGNVAFDVTSALHPSVARAAALAARVVGLDIAGVDMVLENCALPLEGQRGAVIEVNASPGLLAHIKPAQGTGQPVGKAIIDHLFDAKQDGRIPIVGITGTHNTGRMARLVAWLVHISGKHVGLACSEGLYLDSRKVDAADSSTWDAGQRILMNRSVQAAVFENPCTTILGQGLAYDKCQVGVVTDVTWHEGLRDFDILDAEQNFKVARTQIDVVLPTGTAVINAMDAQAQDLAELCDGRVIFYAQSPDHPTLQAHRAQGNQVVCLRDGAIVLAQGAQERLLLRLDSLKPVKAAQPEMVMAAVAAAWALNITPELIAAGLRTFESNPQKTPY
;
A
#
# COMPACT_ATOMS: atom_id res chain seq x y z
N MET A 1 -26.02 -13.73 40.66
CA MET A 1 -25.45 -12.63 39.83
C MET A 1 -24.79 -13.12 38.55
N ASN A 2 -24.09 -14.23 38.56
CA ASN A 2 -23.41 -14.71 37.33
C ASN A 2 -24.29 -14.74 36.09
N GLU A 3 -25.49 -15.33 36.18
CA GLU A 3 -26.44 -15.36 35.06
C GLU A 3 -26.85 -13.96 34.55
N LEU A 4 -26.93 -12.97 35.46
CA LEU A 4 -27.23 -11.59 35.05
C LEU A 4 -26.04 -10.94 34.34
N VAL A 5 -24.81 -11.16 34.82
CA VAL A 5 -23.60 -10.68 34.18
C VAL A 5 -23.41 -11.30 32.81
N ASP A 6 -23.64 -12.62 32.68
CA ASP A 6 -23.53 -13.31 31.40
C ASP A 6 -24.59 -12.80 30.42
N ARG A 7 -25.81 -12.56 30.85
CA ARG A 7 -26.90 -12.06 30.01
C ARG A 7 -26.77 -10.60 29.62
N GLN A 8 -26.26 -9.74 30.52
CA GLN A 8 -26.30 -8.28 30.36
C GLN A 8 -24.94 -7.72 29.94
N ILE A 9 -23.84 -8.35 30.32
CA ILE A 9 -22.48 -7.84 30.10
C ILE A 9 -21.70 -8.79 29.16
N ASN A 10 -21.58 -10.05 29.52
CA ASN A 10 -20.76 -11.00 28.74
C ASN A 10 -21.41 -11.40 27.39
N SER A 11 -22.69 -11.10 27.20
CA SER A 11 -23.36 -11.26 25.90
C SER A 11 -22.94 -10.21 24.85
N ASP A 12 -22.17 -9.19 25.22
CA ASP A 12 -21.61 -8.23 24.26
C ASP A 12 -20.75 -8.97 23.22
N PRO A 13 -21.05 -8.84 21.92
CA PRO A 13 -20.34 -9.59 20.85
C PRO A 13 -18.85 -9.29 20.78
N ARG A 14 -18.37 -8.20 21.45
CA ARG A 14 -16.94 -7.87 21.55
C ARG A 14 -16.22 -8.64 22.65
N ARG A 15 -16.93 -9.37 23.52
CA ARG A 15 -16.32 -10.14 24.61
C ARG A 15 -15.99 -11.55 24.17
N GLY A 16 -14.80 -12.01 24.57
CA GLY A 16 -14.32 -13.34 24.24
C GLY A 16 -13.28 -13.38 23.11
N ARG A 17 -12.93 -14.56 22.64
CA ARG A 17 -11.80 -14.79 21.74
C ARG A 17 -12.08 -14.62 20.24
N ALA A 18 -13.31 -14.30 19.87
CA ALA A 18 -13.73 -14.25 18.46
C ALA A 18 -13.37 -12.95 17.74
N GLU A 19 -12.90 -11.92 18.44
CA GLU A 19 -12.56 -10.61 17.88
C GLU A 19 -11.04 -10.35 17.94
N SER A 20 -10.55 -9.56 16.99
CA SER A 20 -9.11 -9.18 16.93
C SER A 20 -8.67 -8.38 18.18
N PHE A 21 -9.59 -7.64 18.80
CA PHE A 21 -9.38 -6.89 20.05
C PHE A 21 -10.53 -7.18 21.01
N PRO A 22 -10.55 -8.37 21.63
CA PRO A 22 -11.66 -8.76 22.49
C PRO A 22 -11.68 -7.94 23.77
N LEU A 23 -12.88 -7.57 24.23
CA LEU A 23 -13.07 -7.17 25.61
C LEU A 23 -12.97 -8.41 26.51
N ASN A 24 -12.44 -8.23 27.71
CA ASN A 24 -12.37 -9.33 28.67
C ASN A 24 -13.79 -9.75 29.11
N VAL A 25 -13.98 -11.03 29.27
CA VAL A 25 -15.16 -11.57 29.96
C VAL A 25 -15.11 -11.11 31.42
N VAL A 26 -16.22 -10.63 31.95
CA VAL A 26 -16.33 -10.25 33.34
C VAL A 26 -16.59 -11.49 34.19
N ASP A 27 -15.63 -11.86 35.00
CA ASP A 27 -15.78 -12.93 36.00
C ASP A 27 -15.96 -12.29 37.38
N LEU A 28 -17.09 -12.55 38.02
CA LEU A 28 -17.42 -11.99 39.34
C LEU A 28 -16.50 -12.51 40.45
N ALA A 29 -15.89 -13.66 40.27
CA ALA A 29 -15.01 -14.28 41.28
C ALA A 29 -13.54 -13.85 41.12
N GLU A 30 -13.12 -13.62 39.88
CA GLU A 30 -11.70 -13.40 39.55
C GLU A 30 -11.35 -11.92 39.29
N SER A 31 -12.35 -11.05 39.04
CA SER A 31 -12.11 -9.63 38.73
C SER A 31 -11.96 -8.80 39.99
N PRO A 32 -10.79 -8.30 40.40
CA PRO A 32 -10.57 -7.53 41.62
C PRO A 32 -11.43 -6.26 41.67
N GLU A 33 -11.62 -5.60 40.55
CA GLU A 33 -12.45 -4.38 40.44
C GLU A 33 -13.90 -4.67 40.74
N VAL A 34 -14.44 -5.79 40.27
CA VAL A 34 -15.79 -6.23 40.50
C VAL A 34 -16.01 -6.58 41.97
N LEU A 35 -15.06 -7.33 42.57
CA LEU A 35 -15.10 -7.71 43.97
C LEU A 35 -15.13 -6.46 44.87
N LEU A 36 -14.32 -5.45 44.54
CA LEU A 36 -14.29 -4.19 45.31
C LEU A 36 -15.61 -3.42 45.21
N GLU A 37 -16.24 -3.33 44.03
CA GLU A 37 -17.52 -2.64 43.87
C GLU A 37 -18.66 -3.40 44.58
N LEU A 38 -18.65 -4.74 44.55
CA LEU A 38 -19.62 -5.54 45.27
C LEU A 38 -19.46 -5.39 46.78
N GLU A 39 -18.22 -5.40 47.30
CA GLU A 39 -17.93 -5.21 48.73
C GLU A 39 -18.43 -3.83 49.22
N ARG A 40 -18.27 -2.77 48.45
CA ARG A 40 -18.75 -1.41 48.75
C ARG A 40 -20.25 -1.32 49.01
N ILE A 41 -21.04 -2.21 48.41
CA ILE A 41 -22.49 -2.26 48.56
C ILE A 41 -22.96 -3.46 49.39
N GLY A 42 -22.04 -4.16 50.04
CA GLY A 42 -22.36 -5.28 50.94
C GLY A 42 -22.84 -6.55 50.22
N LEU A 43 -22.49 -6.71 48.93
CA LEU A 43 -22.81 -7.88 48.15
C LEU A 43 -21.56 -8.77 47.88
N ALA A 44 -21.79 -10.03 47.62
CA ALA A 44 -20.79 -11.00 47.20
C ALA A 44 -21.13 -11.59 45.81
N PRO A 45 -20.20 -12.21 45.09
CA PRO A 45 -20.47 -12.82 43.78
C PRO A 45 -21.69 -13.77 43.78
N GLN A 46 -21.92 -14.45 44.88
CA GLN A 46 -23.02 -15.41 45.04
C GLN A 46 -24.34 -14.77 45.46
N SER A 47 -24.33 -13.48 45.86
CA SER A 47 -25.55 -12.78 46.29
C SER A 47 -26.63 -12.75 45.18
N ILE A 48 -27.89 -12.80 45.60
CA ILE A 48 -29.03 -12.65 44.71
C ILE A 48 -29.59 -11.23 44.96
N PRO A 49 -29.43 -10.29 44.01
CA PRO A 49 -29.98 -8.95 44.17
C PRO A 49 -31.50 -8.97 44.25
N GLU A 50 -32.08 -8.00 44.95
CA GLU A 50 -33.53 -7.82 44.98
C GLU A 50 -34.09 -7.47 43.57
N ALA A 51 -35.37 -7.76 43.37
CA ALA A 51 -35.99 -7.43 42.09
C ALA A 51 -35.97 -5.91 41.84
N GLY A 52 -35.37 -5.49 40.72
CA GLY A 52 -35.20 -4.06 40.39
C GLY A 52 -33.98 -3.39 41.00
N GLN A 53 -33.19 -4.09 41.83
CA GLN A 53 -31.95 -3.55 42.38
C GLN A 53 -30.90 -3.41 41.26
N GLN A 54 -30.35 -2.19 41.11
CA GLN A 54 -29.22 -1.91 40.25
C GLN A 54 -27.91 -2.21 41.00
N VAL A 55 -27.08 -3.06 40.44
CA VAL A 55 -25.79 -3.44 40.99
C VAL A 55 -24.70 -2.97 40.06
N LEU A 56 -23.84 -2.05 40.51
CA LEU A 56 -22.68 -1.59 39.75
C LEU A 56 -21.59 -2.67 39.78
N ILE A 57 -21.29 -3.23 38.64
CA ILE A 57 -20.26 -4.28 38.49
C ILE A 57 -18.90 -3.66 38.18
N GLN A 58 -18.85 -2.71 37.27
CA GLN A 58 -17.62 -2.00 36.85
C GLN A 58 -17.94 -0.54 36.56
N ARG A 59 -16.99 0.36 36.89
CA ARG A 59 -17.11 1.79 36.56
C ARG A 59 -16.79 2.08 35.12
N ASN A 60 -15.92 1.25 34.49
CA ASN A 60 -15.47 1.36 33.11
C ASN A 60 -16.02 0.20 32.27
N GLY A 61 -17.32 0.18 32.05
CA GLY A 61 -18.01 -0.98 31.46
C GLY A 61 -17.75 -1.21 29.97
N ASN A 62 -17.11 -0.30 29.24
CA ASN A 62 -16.85 -0.37 27.79
C ASN A 62 -18.03 -0.94 26.95
N VAL A 63 -19.24 -0.80 27.44
CA VAL A 63 -20.45 -1.25 26.74
C VAL A 63 -20.99 -0.07 25.92
N ALA A 64 -21.07 -0.26 24.61
CA ALA A 64 -21.56 0.76 23.69
C ALA A 64 -23.02 0.49 23.29
N PHE A 65 -23.84 1.51 23.29
CA PHE A 65 -25.19 1.51 22.77
C PHE A 65 -25.26 2.45 21.57
N ASP A 66 -25.83 2.00 20.47
CA ASP A 66 -26.08 2.88 19.35
C ASP A 66 -27.26 3.82 19.64
N VAL A 67 -26.96 5.11 19.67
CA VAL A 67 -27.95 6.18 19.84
C VAL A 67 -28.00 7.13 18.65
N THR A 68 -27.44 6.72 17.52
CA THR A 68 -27.29 7.54 16.30
C THR A 68 -28.62 8.12 15.84
N SER A 69 -29.70 7.34 15.87
CA SER A 69 -31.05 7.80 15.47
C SER A 69 -31.70 8.79 16.44
N ALA A 70 -31.26 8.79 17.69
CA ALA A 70 -31.76 9.69 18.72
C ALA A 70 -30.92 10.96 18.90
N LEU A 71 -29.72 11.00 18.26
CA LEU A 71 -28.77 12.09 18.47
C LEU A 71 -29.28 13.42 17.92
N HIS A 72 -29.33 14.45 18.79
CA HIS A 72 -29.77 15.77 18.37
C HIS A 72 -28.75 16.41 17.39
N PRO A 73 -29.23 17.06 16.31
CA PRO A 73 -28.32 17.63 15.30
C PRO A 73 -27.29 18.66 15.80
N SER A 74 -27.59 19.40 16.89
CA SER A 74 -26.62 20.35 17.48
C SER A 74 -25.44 19.62 18.12
N VAL A 75 -25.67 18.45 18.74
CA VAL A 75 -24.61 17.61 19.31
C VAL A 75 -23.70 17.07 18.20
N ALA A 76 -24.30 16.54 17.12
CA ALA A 76 -23.52 16.07 15.96
C ALA A 76 -22.69 17.20 15.33
N ARG A 77 -23.25 18.42 15.20
CA ARG A 77 -22.49 19.57 14.68
C ARG A 77 -21.34 19.99 15.60
N ALA A 78 -21.52 19.93 16.91
CA ALA A 78 -20.48 20.25 17.88
C ALA A 78 -19.31 19.25 17.80
N ALA A 79 -19.60 17.95 17.69
CA ALA A 79 -18.60 16.92 17.49
C ALA A 79 -17.81 17.14 16.18
N ALA A 80 -18.53 17.36 15.06
CA ALA A 80 -17.89 17.64 13.78
C ALA A 80 -17.05 18.94 13.79
N LEU A 81 -17.49 19.96 14.52
CA LEU A 81 -16.73 21.19 14.71
C LEU A 81 -15.45 20.94 15.51
N ALA A 82 -15.51 20.16 16.57
CA ALA A 82 -14.36 19.81 17.41
C ALA A 82 -13.28 19.10 16.58
N ALA A 83 -13.65 18.13 15.76
CA ALA A 83 -12.72 17.45 14.84
C ALA A 83 -12.06 18.44 13.87
N ARG A 84 -12.83 19.34 13.25
CA ARG A 84 -12.31 20.35 12.31
C ARG A 84 -11.38 21.37 12.99
N VAL A 85 -11.68 21.78 14.23
CA VAL A 85 -10.81 22.73 14.97
C VAL A 85 -9.45 22.11 15.27
N VAL A 86 -9.42 20.81 15.57
CA VAL A 86 -8.17 20.05 15.76
C VAL A 86 -7.46 19.76 14.43
N GLY A 87 -8.15 19.89 13.29
CA GLY A 87 -7.60 19.63 11.94
C GLY A 87 -7.67 18.17 11.52
N LEU A 88 -8.59 17.39 12.11
CA LEU A 88 -8.80 15.99 11.75
C LEU A 88 -10.00 15.85 10.81
N ASP A 89 -9.81 15.09 9.74
CA ASP A 89 -10.87 14.71 8.79
C ASP A 89 -11.64 13.46 9.25
N ILE A 90 -10.97 12.56 9.99
CA ILE A 90 -11.53 11.38 10.61
C ILE A 90 -11.14 11.41 12.08
N ALA A 91 -12.12 11.42 12.97
CA ALA A 91 -11.89 11.50 14.41
C ALA A 91 -12.97 10.78 15.22
N GLY A 92 -12.61 10.27 16.37
CA GLY A 92 -13.53 9.95 17.46
C GLY A 92 -13.67 11.15 18.39
N VAL A 93 -14.89 11.53 18.73
CA VAL A 93 -15.12 12.66 19.63
C VAL A 93 -15.90 12.17 20.84
N ASP A 94 -15.27 12.22 22.01
CA ASP A 94 -15.88 11.84 23.26
C ASP A 94 -16.57 13.05 23.88
N MET A 95 -17.85 12.89 24.17
CA MET A 95 -18.69 13.94 24.77
C MET A 95 -19.42 13.41 26.00
N VAL A 96 -19.55 14.25 27.02
CA VAL A 96 -20.41 13.99 28.16
C VAL A 96 -21.64 14.90 28.06
N LEU A 97 -22.84 14.31 28.15
CA LEU A 97 -24.11 14.99 27.96
C LEU A 97 -25.12 14.44 28.97
N GLU A 98 -26.05 15.28 29.41
CA GLU A 98 -27.20 14.81 30.24
C GLU A 98 -28.17 13.97 29.39
N ASN A 99 -28.41 14.38 28.14
CA ASN A 99 -29.25 13.64 27.18
C ASN A 99 -28.83 13.94 25.74
N CYS A 100 -28.43 12.93 25.01
CA CYS A 100 -27.98 13.06 23.61
C CYS A 100 -29.11 13.48 22.65
N ALA A 101 -30.37 13.29 23.01
CA ALA A 101 -31.54 13.63 22.18
C ALA A 101 -32.00 15.09 22.36
N LEU A 102 -31.42 15.85 23.28
CA LEU A 102 -31.74 17.26 23.50
C LEU A 102 -30.68 18.18 22.87
N PRO A 103 -31.04 19.44 22.55
CA PRO A 103 -30.08 20.44 22.10
C PRO A 103 -28.89 20.56 23.06
N LEU A 104 -27.69 20.74 22.54
CA LEU A 104 -26.50 20.96 23.37
C LEU A 104 -26.62 22.24 24.19
N GLU A 105 -27.22 23.27 23.59
CA GLU A 105 -27.54 24.52 24.26
C GLU A 105 -28.73 24.30 25.22
N GLY A 106 -28.52 24.50 26.50
CA GLY A 106 -29.57 24.36 27.53
C GLY A 106 -29.44 23.10 28.39
N GLN A 107 -28.44 22.28 28.15
CA GLN A 107 -28.04 21.19 29.04
C GLN A 107 -26.57 21.30 29.42
N ARG A 108 -26.16 20.63 30.49
CA ARG A 108 -24.76 20.50 30.83
C ARG A 108 -24.14 19.45 29.90
N GLY A 109 -23.10 19.86 29.19
CA GLY A 109 -22.38 18.95 28.29
C GLY A 109 -21.06 19.56 27.82
N ALA A 110 -20.12 18.70 27.47
CA ALA A 110 -18.81 19.09 26.98
C ALA A 110 -18.21 18.04 26.04
N VAL A 111 -17.38 18.49 25.11
CA VAL A 111 -16.40 17.66 24.45
C VAL A 111 -15.27 17.38 25.43
N ILE A 112 -14.94 16.13 25.64
CA ILE A 112 -13.92 15.69 26.57
C ILE A 112 -12.62 15.46 25.82
N GLU A 113 -12.70 14.77 24.65
CA GLU A 113 -11.50 14.41 23.90
C GLU A 113 -11.82 14.23 22.41
N VAL A 114 -10.78 14.43 21.57
CA VAL A 114 -10.83 14.21 20.13
C VAL A 114 -9.69 13.28 19.74
N ASN A 115 -10.02 12.09 19.27
CA ASN A 115 -9.10 11.00 18.99
C ASN A 115 -8.77 10.91 17.49
N ALA A 116 -7.50 10.98 17.12
CA ALA A 116 -7.03 10.86 15.72
C ALA A 116 -7.10 9.43 15.15
N SER A 117 -7.15 8.42 16.02
CA SER A 117 -7.27 7.01 15.62
C SER A 117 -8.36 6.32 16.43
N PRO A 118 -9.64 6.60 16.12
CA PRO A 118 -10.75 6.11 16.91
C PRO A 118 -10.93 4.60 16.75
N GLY A 119 -11.28 3.92 17.85
CA GLY A 119 -11.72 2.53 17.83
C GLY A 119 -13.08 2.42 17.13
N LEU A 120 -13.18 1.71 16.01
CA LEU A 120 -14.42 1.60 15.25
C LEU A 120 -15.37 0.53 15.77
N LEU A 121 -14.86 -0.43 16.57
CA LEU A 121 -15.60 -1.63 16.94
C LEU A 121 -16.89 -1.32 17.72
N ALA A 122 -16.85 -0.33 18.61
CA ALA A 122 -18.02 0.11 19.38
C ALA A 122 -19.18 0.61 18.49
N HIS A 123 -18.86 1.19 17.33
CA HIS A 123 -19.85 1.66 16.36
C HIS A 123 -20.32 0.56 15.41
N ILE A 124 -19.45 -0.37 15.05
CA ILE A 124 -19.76 -1.49 14.12
C ILE A 124 -20.56 -2.58 14.83
N LYS A 125 -20.19 -2.89 16.08
CA LYS A 125 -20.80 -3.92 16.92
C LYS A 125 -21.21 -3.35 18.29
N PRO A 126 -22.23 -2.48 18.37
CA PRO A 126 -22.75 -2.02 19.64
C PRO A 126 -23.40 -3.18 20.40
N ALA A 127 -23.43 -3.11 21.75
CA ALA A 127 -24.12 -4.09 22.58
C ALA A 127 -25.65 -4.04 22.42
N GLN A 128 -26.17 -2.85 22.09
CA GLN A 128 -27.59 -2.64 21.75
C GLN A 128 -27.71 -1.58 20.65
N GLY A 129 -28.74 -1.71 19.82
CA GLY A 129 -28.97 -0.84 18.67
C GLY A 129 -28.46 -1.42 17.37
N THR A 130 -28.25 -0.54 16.38
CA THR A 130 -27.85 -0.93 15.02
C THR A 130 -26.40 -0.59 14.76
N GLY A 131 -25.60 -1.56 14.32
CA GLY A 131 -24.22 -1.31 13.92
C GLY A 131 -24.16 -0.26 12.79
N GLN A 132 -23.31 0.74 12.93
CA GLN A 132 -23.16 1.80 11.95
C GLN A 132 -22.03 1.46 10.96
N PRO A 133 -22.23 1.68 9.64
CA PRO A 133 -21.25 1.37 8.61
C PRO A 133 -20.13 2.44 8.55
N VAL A 134 -19.47 2.71 9.69
CA VAL A 134 -18.46 3.77 9.81
C VAL A 134 -17.26 3.53 8.89
N GLY A 135 -16.86 2.27 8.68
CA GLY A 135 -15.78 1.94 7.75
C GLY A 135 -16.14 2.34 6.32
N LYS A 136 -17.40 2.12 5.89
CA LYS A 136 -17.85 2.58 4.56
C LYS A 136 -17.80 4.10 4.45
N ALA A 137 -18.27 4.81 5.47
CA ALA A 137 -18.26 6.27 5.49
C ALA A 137 -16.82 6.83 5.41
N ILE A 138 -15.87 6.19 6.07
CA ILE A 138 -14.44 6.55 6.00
C ILE A 138 -13.91 6.34 4.58
N ILE A 139 -14.18 5.20 3.97
CA ILE A 139 -13.73 4.91 2.59
C ILE A 139 -14.38 5.86 1.59
N ASP A 140 -15.69 6.12 1.69
CA ASP A 140 -16.41 7.05 0.82
C ASP A 140 -15.89 8.50 0.98
N HIS A 141 -15.34 8.85 2.15
CA HIS A 141 -14.72 10.15 2.37
C HIS A 141 -13.30 10.24 1.78
N LEU A 142 -12.52 9.16 1.87
CA LEU A 142 -11.14 9.12 1.40
C LEU A 142 -11.00 8.94 -0.10
N PHE A 143 -11.96 8.30 -0.75
CA PHE A 143 -11.90 7.92 -2.16
C PHE A 143 -13.20 8.29 -2.87
N ASP A 144 -13.09 8.94 -4.01
CA ASP A 144 -14.21 9.14 -4.91
C ASP A 144 -14.72 7.80 -5.48
N ALA A 145 -15.98 7.71 -5.81
CA ALA A 145 -16.64 6.48 -6.29
C ALA A 145 -15.98 5.83 -7.55
N LYS A 146 -15.13 6.58 -8.26
CA LYS A 146 -14.38 6.11 -9.43
C LYS A 146 -12.92 5.79 -9.14
N GLN A 147 -12.44 6.04 -7.92
CA GLN A 147 -11.07 5.75 -7.51
C GLN A 147 -11.01 4.34 -6.93
N ASP A 148 -10.02 3.58 -7.38
CA ASP A 148 -9.73 2.23 -6.88
C ASP A 148 -8.73 2.23 -5.70
N GLY A 149 -8.32 3.41 -5.24
CA GLY A 149 -7.34 3.58 -4.16
C GLY A 149 -5.91 3.21 -4.56
N ARG A 150 -5.64 3.02 -5.86
CA ARG A 150 -4.33 2.61 -6.35
C ARG A 150 -3.53 3.76 -6.92
N ILE A 151 -2.23 3.73 -6.69
CA ILE A 151 -1.25 4.53 -7.44
C ILE A 151 -0.53 3.62 -8.43
N PRO A 152 -0.03 4.14 -9.57
CA PRO A 152 0.83 3.36 -10.46
C PRO A 152 2.06 2.86 -9.72
N ILE A 153 2.30 1.54 -9.78
CA ILE A 153 3.49 0.89 -9.21
C ILE A 153 4.28 0.26 -10.35
N VAL A 154 5.60 0.47 -10.31
CA VAL A 154 6.57 -0.25 -11.13
C VAL A 154 7.42 -1.13 -10.23
N GLY A 155 7.36 -2.45 -10.41
CA GLY A 155 8.25 -3.40 -9.77
C GLY A 155 9.33 -3.89 -10.73
N ILE A 156 10.56 -3.99 -10.25
CA ILE A 156 11.73 -4.34 -11.07
C ILE A 156 12.48 -5.48 -10.40
N THR A 157 12.63 -6.58 -11.13
CA THR A 157 13.35 -7.79 -10.69
C THR A 157 14.43 -8.14 -11.72
N GLY A 158 15.57 -8.61 -11.25
CA GLY A 158 16.72 -9.03 -12.02
C GLY A 158 18.01 -8.96 -11.21
N THR A 159 19.15 -9.23 -11.83
CA THR A 159 20.43 -9.37 -11.14
C THR A 159 21.41 -8.21 -11.41
N HIS A 160 21.20 -7.43 -12.47
CA HIS A 160 22.18 -6.44 -12.89
C HIS A 160 21.56 -5.04 -13.05
N ASN A 161 22.15 -4.05 -12.40
CA ASN A 161 21.79 -2.63 -12.55
C ASN A 161 20.34 -2.27 -12.22
N THR A 162 19.62 -3.12 -11.50
CA THR A 162 18.20 -2.95 -11.17
C THR A 162 17.95 -1.71 -10.31
N GLY A 163 18.80 -1.42 -9.33
CA GLY A 163 18.70 -0.19 -8.52
C GLY A 163 18.88 1.07 -9.35
N ARG A 164 19.85 1.07 -10.26
CA ARG A 164 20.06 2.19 -11.17
C ARG A 164 18.92 2.35 -12.17
N MET A 165 18.39 1.23 -12.68
CA MET A 165 17.19 1.21 -13.51
C MET A 165 16.00 1.80 -12.78
N ALA A 166 15.77 1.39 -11.53
CA ALA A 166 14.70 1.89 -10.69
C ALA A 166 14.79 3.41 -10.50
N ARG A 167 16.00 3.95 -10.29
CA ARG A 167 16.22 5.40 -10.24
C ARG A 167 15.92 6.10 -11.56
N LEU A 168 16.29 5.51 -12.69
CA LEU A 168 15.97 6.08 -13.99
C LEU A 168 14.47 6.08 -14.25
N VAL A 169 13.78 4.97 -13.96
CA VAL A 169 12.32 4.89 -14.07
C VAL A 169 11.65 5.92 -13.16
N ALA A 170 12.06 6.01 -11.89
CA ALA A 170 11.53 7.00 -10.97
C ALA A 170 11.72 8.44 -11.47
N TRP A 171 12.87 8.75 -12.06
CA TRP A 171 13.13 10.04 -12.68
C TRP A 171 12.18 10.31 -13.86
N LEU A 172 11.99 9.34 -14.75
CA LEU A 172 11.07 9.46 -15.90
C LEU A 172 9.61 9.67 -15.44
N VAL A 173 9.21 9.02 -14.37
CA VAL A 173 7.88 9.21 -13.77
C VAL A 173 7.79 10.58 -13.09
N HIS A 174 8.81 11.00 -12.37
CA HIS A 174 8.85 12.31 -11.70
C HIS A 174 8.69 13.47 -12.69
N ILE A 175 9.43 13.47 -13.80
CA ILE A 175 9.33 14.53 -14.81
C ILE A 175 7.99 14.51 -15.56
N SER A 176 7.20 13.44 -15.45
CA SER A 176 5.81 13.43 -15.93
C SER A 176 4.84 14.18 -15.01
N GLY A 177 5.34 14.79 -13.94
CA GLY A 177 4.57 15.63 -13.01
C GLY A 177 4.00 14.89 -11.79
N LYS A 178 4.45 13.65 -11.50
CA LYS A 178 4.00 12.88 -10.34
C LYS A 178 5.00 12.97 -9.19
N HIS A 179 4.52 13.02 -7.96
CA HIS A 179 5.34 12.77 -6.78
C HIS A 179 5.65 11.28 -6.66
N VAL A 180 6.93 10.93 -6.76
CA VAL A 180 7.38 9.54 -6.86
C VAL A 180 8.07 9.10 -5.59
N GLY A 181 7.64 7.95 -5.06
CA GLY A 181 8.40 7.18 -4.07
C GLY A 181 9.25 6.12 -4.76
N LEU A 182 10.50 5.98 -4.36
CA LEU A 182 11.41 4.95 -4.84
C LEU A 182 12.07 4.23 -3.67
N ALA A 183 12.01 2.91 -3.66
CA ALA A 183 12.75 2.05 -2.75
C ALA A 183 13.63 1.08 -3.57
N CYS A 184 14.94 1.20 -3.42
CA CYS A 184 15.92 0.40 -4.16
C CYS A 184 17.20 0.19 -3.34
N SER A 185 18.11 -0.66 -3.84
CA SER A 185 19.40 -0.95 -3.21
C SER A 185 20.30 0.29 -3.05
N GLU A 186 20.09 1.34 -3.88
CA GLU A 186 20.82 2.60 -3.74
C GLU A 186 20.19 3.56 -2.70
N GLY A 187 19.06 3.22 -2.07
CA GLY A 187 18.39 3.98 -1.03
C GLY A 187 16.90 4.20 -1.21
N LEU A 188 16.32 4.95 -0.28
CA LEU A 188 14.94 5.41 -0.29
C LEU A 188 14.88 6.87 -0.78
N TYR A 189 13.98 7.13 -1.72
CA TYR A 189 13.84 8.48 -2.27
C TYR A 189 12.37 8.93 -2.29
N LEU A 190 12.16 10.21 -2.09
CA LEU A 190 10.91 10.92 -2.39
C LEU A 190 11.26 11.98 -3.44
N ASP A 191 10.74 11.81 -4.64
CA ASP A 191 11.14 12.55 -5.83
C ASP A 191 12.67 12.47 -6.07
N SER A 192 13.35 13.61 -6.14
CA SER A 192 14.81 13.69 -6.29
C SER A 192 15.55 13.60 -4.95
N ARG A 193 14.85 13.69 -3.81
CA ARG A 193 15.46 13.71 -2.47
C ARG A 193 15.71 12.30 -1.96
N LYS A 194 16.97 11.98 -1.68
CA LYS A 194 17.34 10.77 -0.95
C LYS A 194 17.00 10.95 0.54
N VAL A 195 16.08 10.12 1.04
CA VAL A 195 15.60 10.13 2.44
C VAL A 195 16.44 9.19 3.31
N ASP A 196 16.86 8.06 2.72
CA ASP A 196 17.67 7.06 3.37
C ASP A 196 18.75 6.56 2.40
N ALA A 197 19.98 6.38 2.86
CA ALA A 197 21.10 5.93 2.03
C ALA A 197 21.36 4.41 2.13
N ALA A 198 20.73 3.74 3.10
CA ALA A 198 20.82 2.29 3.24
C ALA A 198 20.10 1.56 2.11
N ASP A 199 20.47 0.31 1.87
CA ASP A 199 19.72 -0.55 0.98
C ASP A 199 18.24 -0.59 1.40
N SER A 200 17.39 -0.11 0.52
CA SER A 200 15.96 0.04 0.72
C SER A 200 15.14 -0.88 -0.20
N SER A 201 15.79 -1.88 -0.84
CA SER A 201 15.09 -2.92 -1.62
C SER A 201 14.39 -3.94 -0.71
N THR A 202 13.70 -3.46 0.34
CA THR A 202 13.08 -4.23 1.41
C THR A 202 11.58 -3.97 1.49
N TRP A 203 10.85 -4.92 2.08
CA TRP A 203 9.41 -4.77 2.32
C TRP A 203 9.08 -3.54 3.18
N ASP A 204 9.82 -3.32 4.27
CA ASP A 204 9.61 -2.18 5.18
C ASP A 204 9.79 -0.83 4.47
N ALA A 205 10.82 -0.70 3.63
CA ALA A 205 11.04 0.51 2.84
C ALA A 205 9.89 0.74 1.85
N GLY A 206 9.38 -0.33 1.23
CA GLY A 206 8.21 -0.29 0.36
C GLY A 206 6.97 0.18 1.11
N GLN A 207 6.71 -0.32 2.31
CA GLN A 207 5.59 0.14 3.15
C GLN A 207 5.72 1.62 3.53
N ARG A 208 6.92 2.10 3.85
CA ARG A 208 7.17 3.54 4.12
C ARG A 208 6.77 4.42 2.94
N ILE A 209 7.02 3.97 1.71
CA ILE A 209 6.59 4.67 0.49
C ILE A 209 5.06 4.64 0.34
N LEU A 210 4.44 3.46 0.48
CA LEU A 210 3.00 3.28 0.24
C LEU A 210 2.13 3.97 1.30
N MET A 211 2.61 4.10 2.53
CA MET A 211 1.93 4.86 3.59
C MET A 211 2.05 6.37 3.44
N ASN A 212 2.92 6.86 2.56
CA ASN A 212 3.10 8.29 2.37
C ASN A 212 2.04 8.86 1.42
N ARG A 213 1.09 9.62 1.95
CA ARG A 213 -0.03 10.22 1.21
C ARG A 213 0.38 11.19 0.09
N SER A 214 1.61 11.71 0.09
CA SER A 214 2.09 12.58 -0.98
C SER A 214 2.55 11.80 -2.23
N VAL A 215 2.81 10.51 -2.10
CA VAL A 215 3.29 9.66 -3.20
C VAL A 215 2.14 9.36 -4.17
N GLN A 216 2.34 9.70 -5.43
CA GLN A 216 1.37 9.53 -6.52
C GLN A 216 1.78 8.42 -7.50
N ALA A 217 3.00 7.92 -7.41
CA ALA A 217 3.51 6.74 -8.12
C ALA A 217 4.67 6.15 -7.32
N ALA A 218 4.86 4.84 -7.39
CA ALA A 218 5.95 4.16 -6.68
C ALA A 218 6.78 3.29 -7.62
N VAL A 219 8.08 3.22 -7.34
CA VAL A 219 9.02 2.33 -8.04
C VAL A 219 9.75 1.49 -7.00
N PHE A 220 9.74 0.18 -7.18
CA PHE A 220 10.36 -0.78 -6.27
C PHE A 220 11.36 -1.67 -7.00
N GLU A 221 12.59 -1.72 -6.49
CA GLU A 221 13.52 -2.78 -6.82
C GLU A 221 13.20 -3.98 -5.92
N ASN A 222 12.96 -5.13 -6.53
CA ASN A 222 12.60 -6.37 -5.85
C ASN A 222 13.61 -7.47 -6.18
N PRO A 223 14.78 -7.53 -5.51
CA PRO A 223 15.68 -8.66 -5.66
C PRO A 223 14.97 -9.97 -5.33
N CYS A 224 15.33 -11.07 -6.00
CA CYS A 224 14.75 -12.38 -5.71
C CYS A 224 14.93 -12.79 -4.24
N THR A 225 16.02 -12.39 -3.59
CA THR A 225 16.24 -12.60 -2.15
C THR A 225 15.22 -11.87 -1.29
N THR A 226 14.82 -10.66 -1.66
CA THR A 226 13.76 -9.92 -0.97
C THR A 226 12.40 -10.57 -1.19
N ILE A 227 12.09 -10.98 -2.43
CA ILE A 227 10.83 -11.69 -2.74
C ILE A 227 10.70 -12.94 -1.88
N LEU A 228 11.78 -13.72 -1.76
CA LEU A 228 11.79 -14.97 -0.97
C LEU A 228 11.70 -14.72 0.55
N GLY A 229 12.45 -13.75 1.06
CA GLY A 229 12.55 -13.52 2.49
C GLY A 229 11.45 -12.68 3.09
N GLN A 230 10.86 -11.76 2.33
CA GLN A 230 9.94 -10.73 2.83
C GLN A 230 8.67 -10.59 1.99
N GLY A 231 8.68 -11.05 0.73
CA GLY A 231 7.62 -10.82 -0.23
C GLY A 231 7.66 -9.44 -0.88
N LEU A 232 6.67 -9.15 -1.72
CA LEU A 232 6.47 -7.84 -2.32
C LEU A 232 5.72 -6.92 -1.34
N ALA A 233 6.07 -5.63 -1.32
CA ALA A 233 5.40 -4.64 -0.47
C ALA A 233 3.99 -4.24 -0.98
N TYR A 234 3.57 -4.76 -2.12
CA TYR A 234 2.29 -4.47 -2.79
C TYR A 234 1.65 -5.75 -3.33
N ASP A 235 0.36 -5.72 -3.54
CA ASP A 235 -0.44 -6.84 -4.07
C ASP A 235 -0.45 -6.91 -5.60
N LYS A 236 -0.52 -5.76 -6.27
CA LYS A 236 -0.56 -5.62 -7.74
C LYS A 236 0.24 -4.39 -8.19
N CYS A 237 0.81 -4.45 -9.42
CA CYS A 237 1.52 -3.35 -10.04
C CYS A 237 1.01 -3.04 -11.45
N GLN A 238 1.24 -1.79 -11.88
CA GLN A 238 0.92 -1.36 -13.24
C GLN A 238 1.97 -1.82 -14.24
N VAL A 239 3.23 -1.89 -13.81
CA VAL A 239 4.33 -2.36 -14.65
C VAL A 239 5.21 -3.32 -13.84
N GLY A 240 5.41 -4.53 -14.36
CA GLY A 240 6.36 -5.50 -13.85
C GLY A 240 7.54 -5.64 -14.82
N VAL A 241 8.76 -5.38 -14.37
CA VAL A 241 9.98 -5.50 -15.18
C VAL A 241 10.78 -6.71 -14.72
N VAL A 242 11.10 -7.60 -15.64
CA VAL A 242 12.07 -8.69 -15.40
C VAL A 242 13.19 -8.59 -16.43
N THR A 243 14.41 -8.32 -15.95
CA THR A 243 15.57 -8.16 -16.82
C THR A 243 16.25 -9.47 -17.14
N ASP A 244 16.27 -10.38 -16.18
CA ASP A 244 16.87 -11.71 -16.30
C ASP A 244 16.38 -12.60 -15.14
N VAL A 245 16.57 -13.90 -15.28
CA VAL A 245 16.30 -14.92 -14.26
C VAL A 245 17.58 -15.62 -13.80
N THR A 246 18.72 -14.96 -13.95
CA THR A 246 20.04 -15.50 -13.64
C THR A 246 20.12 -15.92 -12.17
N TRP A 247 20.58 -17.16 -11.94
CA TRP A 247 20.87 -17.62 -10.58
C TRP A 247 22.17 -17.01 -10.06
N HIS A 248 22.21 -16.74 -8.76
CA HIS A 248 23.41 -16.29 -8.05
C HIS A 248 23.51 -16.93 -6.65
N GLU A 249 24.71 -16.93 -6.06
CA GLU A 249 25.02 -17.65 -4.82
C GLU A 249 24.13 -17.21 -3.64
N GLY A 250 23.74 -15.94 -3.54
CA GLY A 250 22.87 -15.44 -2.46
C GLY A 250 21.45 -16.04 -2.43
N LEU A 251 21.06 -16.79 -3.47
CA LEU A 251 19.77 -17.49 -3.50
C LEU A 251 19.84 -18.86 -2.81
N ARG A 252 21.06 -19.37 -2.56
CA ARG A 252 21.26 -20.67 -1.91
C ARG A 252 20.75 -20.70 -0.47
N ASP A 253 20.79 -19.58 0.22
CA ASP A 253 20.25 -19.46 1.58
C ASP A 253 18.72 -19.66 1.64
N PHE A 254 18.06 -19.64 0.50
CA PHE A 254 16.62 -19.89 0.32
C PHE A 254 16.33 -21.21 -0.40
N ASP A 255 17.29 -22.15 -0.45
CA ASP A 255 17.19 -23.42 -1.17
C ASP A 255 16.89 -23.29 -2.68
N ILE A 256 17.24 -22.16 -3.28
CA ILE A 256 17.19 -21.96 -4.73
C ILE A 256 18.56 -22.28 -5.32
N LEU A 257 18.64 -23.35 -6.09
CA LEU A 257 19.92 -23.95 -6.50
C LEU A 257 20.28 -23.73 -7.98
N ASP A 258 19.31 -23.31 -8.79
CA ASP A 258 19.47 -23.15 -10.23
C ASP A 258 18.56 -22.07 -10.82
N ALA A 259 18.73 -21.81 -12.12
CA ALA A 259 17.95 -20.79 -12.84
C ALA A 259 16.47 -21.19 -13.03
N GLU A 260 16.14 -22.47 -13.12
CA GLU A 260 14.75 -22.93 -13.24
C GLU A 260 13.96 -22.64 -11.97
N GLN A 261 14.60 -22.83 -10.81
CA GLN A 261 13.98 -22.47 -9.53
C GLN A 261 13.89 -20.95 -9.39
N ASN A 262 14.93 -20.20 -9.79
CA ASN A 262 14.90 -18.73 -9.77
C ASN A 262 13.84 -18.15 -10.71
N PHE A 263 13.57 -18.80 -11.83
CA PHE A 263 12.44 -18.43 -12.71
C PHE A 263 11.12 -18.38 -11.95
N LYS A 264 10.86 -19.36 -11.08
CA LYS A 264 9.62 -19.40 -10.25
C LYS A 264 9.55 -18.23 -9.27
N VAL A 265 10.70 -17.77 -8.79
CA VAL A 265 10.77 -16.59 -7.91
C VAL A 265 10.52 -15.31 -8.72
N ALA A 266 11.23 -15.12 -9.83
CA ALA A 266 11.10 -13.95 -10.69
C ALA A 266 9.69 -13.83 -11.30
N ARG A 267 9.03 -14.97 -11.55
CA ARG A 267 7.63 -15.05 -11.97
C ARG A 267 6.71 -14.25 -11.06
N THR A 268 6.95 -14.20 -9.75
CA THR A 268 6.13 -13.43 -8.78
C THR A 268 5.96 -11.97 -9.23
N GLN A 269 7.00 -11.37 -9.84
CA GLN A 269 6.91 -10.00 -10.35
C GLN A 269 5.94 -9.86 -11.52
N ILE A 270 5.74 -10.91 -12.29
CA ILE A 270 4.82 -10.93 -13.44
C ILE A 270 3.40 -11.27 -13.00
N ASP A 271 3.23 -12.23 -12.08
CA ASP A 271 1.94 -12.66 -11.54
C ASP A 271 1.17 -11.51 -10.84
N VAL A 272 1.89 -10.51 -10.37
CA VAL A 272 1.29 -9.31 -9.73
C VAL A 272 0.99 -8.17 -10.69
N VAL A 273 1.27 -8.31 -11.98
CA VAL A 273 0.88 -7.31 -12.98
C VAL A 273 -0.65 -7.28 -13.12
N LEU A 274 -1.22 -6.08 -13.12
CA LEU A 274 -2.66 -5.91 -13.34
C LEU A 274 -3.06 -6.36 -14.76
N PRO A 275 -4.27 -6.87 -14.97
CA PRO A 275 -4.78 -7.18 -16.33
C PRO A 275 -4.76 -5.95 -17.26
N THR A 276 -4.82 -4.74 -16.71
CA THR A 276 -4.67 -3.48 -17.44
C THR A 276 -3.21 -2.99 -17.49
N GLY A 277 -2.31 -3.73 -16.85
CA GLY A 277 -0.89 -3.42 -16.72
C GLY A 277 -0.03 -3.94 -17.86
N THR A 278 1.28 -3.92 -17.66
CA THR A 278 2.25 -4.31 -18.67
C THR A 278 3.46 -4.99 -18.05
N ALA A 279 3.83 -6.16 -18.54
CA ALA A 279 5.13 -6.76 -18.29
C ALA A 279 6.19 -6.22 -19.26
N VAL A 280 7.36 -5.89 -18.75
CA VAL A 280 8.54 -5.50 -19.55
C VAL A 280 9.60 -6.58 -19.38
N ILE A 281 9.95 -7.24 -20.48
CA ILE A 281 10.76 -8.46 -20.45
C ILE A 281 11.93 -8.35 -21.41
N ASN A 282 13.10 -8.78 -20.97
CA ASN A 282 14.29 -8.87 -21.80
C ASN A 282 14.19 -10.06 -22.76
N ALA A 283 14.10 -9.80 -24.04
CA ALA A 283 14.06 -10.87 -25.04
C ALA A 283 15.42 -11.54 -25.28
N MET A 284 16.52 -10.99 -24.76
CA MET A 284 17.84 -11.63 -24.85
C MET A 284 18.03 -12.75 -23.81
N ASP A 285 17.21 -12.81 -22.77
CA ASP A 285 17.17 -13.90 -21.82
C ASP A 285 16.08 -14.91 -22.23
N ALA A 286 16.49 -16.07 -22.71
CA ALA A 286 15.57 -17.08 -23.24
C ALA A 286 14.59 -17.61 -22.20
N GLN A 287 15.00 -17.73 -20.94
CA GLN A 287 14.10 -18.17 -19.86
C GLN A 287 13.14 -17.03 -19.44
N ALA A 288 13.61 -15.78 -19.40
CA ALA A 288 12.74 -14.66 -19.08
C ALA A 288 11.61 -14.48 -20.11
N GLN A 289 11.84 -14.86 -21.40
CA GLN A 289 10.80 -14.78 -22.43
C GLN A 289 9.54 -15.60 -22.07
N ASP A 290 9.71 -16.76 -21.42
CA ASP A 290 8.60 -17.64 -21.05
C ASP A 290 7.66 -16.99 -20.01
N LEU A 291 8.13 -15.97 -19.28
CA LEU A 291 7.31 -15.19 -18.37
C LEU A 291 6.20 -14.39 -19.09
N ALA A 292 6.36 -14.12 -20.37
CA ALA A 292 5.37 -13.38 -21.15
C ALA A 292 4.01 -14.09 -21.23
N GLU A 293 4.02 -15.43 -21.29
CA GLU A 293 2.80 -16.25 -21.34
C GLU A 293 2.03 -16.25 -20.02
N LEU A 294 2.68 -15.84 -18.92
CA LEU A 294 2.12 -15.84 -17.58
C LEU A 294 1.54 -14.47 -17.19
N CYS A 295 1.71 -13.44 -18.05
CA CYS A 295 1.24 -12.10 -17.78
C CYS A 295 -0.25 -11.94 -18.17
N ASP A 296 -1.10 -11.58 -17.23
CA ASP A 296 -2.51 -11.26 -17.49
C ASP A 296 -2.70 -9.96 -18.30
N GLY A 297 -1.69 -9.09 -18.31
CA GLY A 297 -1.69 -7.81 -18.98
C GLY A 297 -0.99 -7.83 -20.34
N ARG A 298 -0.57 -6.66 -20.80
CA ARG A 298 0.22 -6.51 -22.02
C ARG A 298 1.69 -6.88 -21.76
N VAL A 299 2.42 -7.15 -22.84
CA VAL A 299 3.87 -7.38 -22.79
C VAL A 299 4.58 -6.39 -23.70
N ILE A 300 5.70 -5.85 -23.23
CA ILE A 300 6.69 -5.12 -24.04
C ILE A 300 8.00 -5.89 -23.93
N PHE A 301 8.47 -6.43 -25.05
CA PHE A 301 9.82 -6.97 -25.12
C PHE A 301 10.84 -5.90 -25.48
N TYR A 302 12.05 -6.02 -24.93
CA TYR A 302 13.18 -5.22 -25.38
C TYR A 302 14.39 -6.09 -25.70
N ALA A 303 15.19 -5.66 -26.71
CA ALA A 303 16.44 -6.32 -27.09
C ALA A 303 17.41 -5.34 -27.75
N GLN A 304 18.71 -5.66 -27.71
CA GLN A 304 19.74 -4.88 -28.41
C GLN A 304 19.64 -4.99 -29.94
N SER A 305 19.08 -6.09 -30.48
CA SER A 305 18.89 -6.26 -31.91
C SER A 305 17.42 -6.09 -32.30
N PRO A 306 17.11 -5.26 -33.30
CA PRO A 306 15.77 -5.15 -33.85
C PRO A 306 15.33 -6.43 -34.59
N ASP A 307 16.30 -7.26 -35.02
CA ASP A 307 16.07 -8.50 -35.77
C ASP A 307 15.92 -9.72 -34.86
N HIS A 308 15.85 -9.52 -33.54
CA HIS A 308 15.61 -10.62 -32.60
C HIS A 308 14.26 -11.30 -32.90
N PRO A 309 14.22 -12.64 -33.06
CA PRO A 309 13.01 -13.35 -33.50
C PRO A 309 11.78 -13.08 -32.64
N THR A 310 11.96 -13.03 -31.32
CA THR A 310 10.88 -12.73 -30.38
C THR A 310 10.30 -11.32 -30.59
N LEU A 311 11.16 -10.32 -30.83
CA LEU A 311 10.70 -8.95 -31.10
C LEU A 311 9.92 -8.90 -32.42
N GLN A 312 10.41 -9.55 -33.45
CA GLN A 312 9.76 -9.59 -34.75
C GLN A 312 8.39 -10.28 -34.70
N ALA A 313 8.32 -11.46 -34.04
CA ALA A 313 7.06 -12.19 -33.85
C ALA A 313 6.04 -11.38 -33.03
N HIS A 314 6.47 -10.77 -31.94
CA HIS A 314 5.64 -9.96 -31.06
C HIS A 314 5.12 -8.70 -31.77
N ARG A 315 6.00 -8.04 -32.50
CA ARG A 315 5.67 -6.87 -33.32
C ARG A 315 4.73 -7.19 -34.48
N ALA A 316 4.88 -8.34 -35.13
CA ALA A 316 3.99 -8.79 -36.21
C ALA A 316 2.54 -8.96 -35.74
N GLN A 317 2.33 -9.21 -34.44
CA GLN A 317 1.02 -9.25 -33.79
C GLN A 317 0.47 -7.86 -33.43
N GLY A 318 1.17 -6.76 -33.79
CA GLY A 318 0.76 -5.40 -33.45
C GLY A 318 1.22 -4.89 -32.08
N ASN A 319 2.02 -5.67 -31.36
CA ASN A 319 2.45 -5.37 -30.01
C ASN A 319 3.65 -4.40 -29.98
N GLN A 320 3.92 -3.88 -28.78
CA GLN A 320 5.00 -2.91 -28.52
C GLN A 320 6.32 -3.60 -28.25
N VAL A 321 7.41 -3.07 -28.80
CA VAL A 321 8.78 -3.49 -28.51
C VAL A 321 9.72 -2.29 -28.43
N VAL A 322 10.82 -2.45 -27.70
CA VAL A 322 11.91 -1.48 -27.63
C VAL A 322 13.19 -2.14 -28.11
N CYS A 323 13.88 -1.53 -29.06
CA CYS A 323 15.12 -2.09 -29.58
C CYS A 323 16.19 -1.03 -29.83
N LEU A 324 17.42 -1.50 -30.05
CA LEU A 324 18.53 -0.67 -30.47
C LEU A 324 18.78 -0.87 -31.97
N ARG A 325 18.78 0.22 -32.73
CA ARG A 325 19.13 0.22 -34.17
C ARG A 325 20.11 1.34 -34.45
N ASP A 326 21.25 0.99 -35.06
CA ASP A 326 22.31 1.94 -35.44
C ASP A 326 22.72 2.89 -34.31
N GLY A 327 22.80 2.36 -33.09
CA GLY A 327 23.10 3.13 -31.88
C GLY A 327 21.98 4.05 -31.37
N ALA A 328 20.76 3.92 -31.89
CA ALA A 328 19.58 4.64 -31.45
C ALA A 328 18.55 3.72 -30.80
N ILE A 329 17.89 4.20 -29.74
CA ILE A 329 16.73 3.51 -29.14
C ILE A 329 15.52 3.78 -30.02
N VAL A 330 14.82 2.71 -30.39
CA VAL A 330 13.64 2.73 -31.24
C VAL A 330 12.46 2.14 -30.45
N LEU A 331 11.34 2.88 -30.41
CA LEU A 331 10.04 2.39 -30.00
C LEU A 331 9.32 1.87 -31.26
N ALA A 332 8.84 0.65 -31.24
CA ALA A 332 8.10 0.10 -32.36
C ALA A 332 6.81 -0.58 -31.92
N GLN A 333 5.76 -0.43 -32.72
CA GLN A 333 4.46 -1.09 -32.50
C GLN A 333 3.87 -1.45 -33.87
N GLY A 334 3.67 -2.73 -34.10
CA GLY A 334 3.25 -3.19 -35.43
C GLY A 334 4.21 -2.70 -36.53
N ALA A 335 3.69 -2.07 -37.58
CA ALA A 335 4.48 -1.47 -38.65
C ALA A 335 5.09 -0.10 -38.30
N GLN A 336 4.62 0.53 -37.24
CA GLN A 336 5.09 1.86 -36.86
C GLN A 336 6.37 1.80 -36.05
N GLU A 337 7.29 2.70 -36.37
CA GLU A 337 8.55 2.88 -35.63
C GLU A 337 8.78 4.35 -35.35
N ARG A 338 9.39 4.58 -34.19
CA ARG A 338 9.79 5.90 -33.76
C ARG A 338 11.18 5.86 -33.14
N LEU A 339 12.10 6.55 -33.78
CA LEU A 339 13.40 6.80 -33.18
C LEU A 339 13.23 7.71 -31.97
N LEU A 340 13.65 7.23 -30.78
CA LEU A 340 13.54 7.99 -29.55
C LEU A 340 14.74 8.93 -29.38
N LEU A 341 15.93 8.38 -29.35
CA LEU A 341 17.20 9.12 -29.29
C LEU A 341 18.38 8.19 -29.60
N ARG A 342 19.53 8.80 -29.91
CA ARG A 342 20.80 8.08 -30.06
C ARG A 342 21.52 7.94 -28.71
N LEU A 343 22.11 6.79 -28.45
CA LEU A 343 22.86 6.53 -27.20
C LEU A 343 24.08 7.43 -27.04
N ASP A 344 24.76 7.79 -28.15
CA ASP A 344 25.90 8.70 -28.15
C ASP A 344 25.54 10.14 -27.67
N SER A 345 24.26 10.49 -27.74
CA SER A 345 23.76 11.75 -27.18
C SER A 345 23.62 11.74 -25.65
N LEU A 346 23.77 10.57 -25.02
CA LEU A 346 23.70 10.42 -23.57
C LEU A 346 25.10 10.52 -22.94
N LYS A 347 25.14 10.79 -21.62
CA LYS A 347 26.40 10.72 -20.87
C LYS A 347 26.99 9.30 -20.98
N PRO A 348 28.34 9.13 -21.03
CA PRO A 348 28.99 7.85 -21.30
C PRO A 348 28.50 6.67 -20.43
N VAL A 349 28.19 6.96 -19.16
CA VAL A 349 27.73 5.92 -18.21
C VAL A 349 26.38 5.32 -18.61
N LYS A 350 25.49 6.08 -19.24
CA LYS A 350 24.20 5.59 -19.74
C LYS A 350 24.34 4.88 -21.06
N ALA A 351 25.19 5.42 -21.93
CA ALA A 351 25.47 4.81 -23.24
C ALA A 351 26.13 3.41 -23.09
N ALA A 352 26.85 3.17 -22.00
CA ALA A 352 27.48 1.88 -21.70
C ALA A 352 26.51 0.79 -21.19
N GLN A 353 25.24 1.12 -20.92
CA GLN A 353 24.24 0.19 -20.38
C GLN A 353 22.93 0.24 -21.20
N PRO A 354 22.96 -0.11 -22.46
CA PRO A 354 21.81 0.04 -23.36
C PRO A 354 20.59 -0.77 -22.91
N GLU A 355 20.79 -1.97 -22.36
CA GLU A 355 19.69 -2.83 -21.87
C GLU A 355 18.94 -2.19 -20.72
N MET A 356 19.67 -1.66 -19.72
CA MET A 356 19.08 -0.94 -18.61
C MET A 356 18.24 0.27 -19.11
N VAL A 357 18.76 1.02 -20.06
CA VAL A 357 18.06 2.19 -20.62
C VAL A 357 16.82 1.76 -21.39
N MET A 358 16.92 0.70 -22.22
CA MET A 358 15.77 0.18 -22.97
C MET A 358 14.67 -0.34 -22.05
N ALA A 359 15.03 -1.07 -20.99
CA ALA A 359 14.05 -1.53 -19.99
C ALA A 359 13.34 -0.36 -19.29
N ALA A 360 14.09 0.67 -18.87
CA ALA A 360 13.52 1.87 -18.28
C ALA A 360 12.62 2.65 -19.25
N VAL A 361 13.01 2.74 -20.52
CA VAL A 361 12.19 3.32 -21.60
C VAL A 361 10.89 2.54 -21.79
N ALA A 362 10.95 1.22 -21.83
CA ALA A 362 9.79 0.36 -21.97
C ALA A 362 8.84 0.52 -20.79
N ALA A 363 9.37 0.58 -19.56
CA ALA A 363 8.57 0.81 -18.35
C ALA A 363 7.88 2.19 -18.35
N ALA A 364 8.59 3.23 -18.76
CA ALA A 364 8.03 4.57 -18.87
C ALA A 364 6.95 4.65 -19.99
N TRP A 365 7.19 3.97 -21.12
CA TRP A 365 6.22 3.90 -22.20
C TRP A 365 4.95 3.13 -21.79
N ALA A 366 5.11 2.04 -21.04
CA ALA A 366 4.01 1.29 -20.45
C ALA A 366 3.12 2.15 -19.53
N LEU A 367 3.69 3.15 -18.87
CA LEU A 367 2.98 4.15 -18.06
C LEU A 367 2.39 5.30 -18.90
N ASN A 368 2.39 5.20 -20.24
CA ASN A 368 1.92 6.22 -21.17
C ASN A 368 2.67 7.56 -21.07
N ILE A 369 3.94 7.55 -20.61
CA ILE A 369 4.79 8.74 -20.67
C ILE A 369 5.17 8.95 -22.15
N THR A 370 5.04 10.19 -22.62
CA THR A 370 5.27 10.48 -24.04
C THR A 370 6.74 10.29 -24.43
N PRO A 371 7.01 9.84 -25.67
CA PRO A 371 8.39 9.65 -26.13
C PRO A 371 9.26 10.90 -26.03
N GLU A 372 8.69 12.09 -26.23
CA GLU A 372 9.40 13.36 -26.05
C GLU A 372 9.88 13.56 -24.62
N LEU A 373 9.00 13.28 -23.67
CA LEU A 373 9.32 13.39 -22.25
C LEU A 373 10.33 12.33 -21.82
N ILE A 374 10.18 11.10 -22.28
CA ILE A 374 11.17 10.02 -22.07
C ILE A 374 12.54 10.46 -22.57
N ALA A 375 12.63 10.97 -23.82
CA ALA A 375 13.89 11.44 -24.39
C ALA A 375 14.51 12.61 -23.60
N ALA A 376 13.69 13.57 -23.16
CA ALA A 376 14.15 14.66 -22.30
C ALA A 376 14.68 14.15 -20.96
N GLY A 377 13.97 13.22 -20.32
CA GLY A 377 14.37 12.61 -19.07
C GLY A 377 15.68 11.81 -19.18
N LEU A 378 15.85 11.06 -20.26
CA LEU A 378 17.11 10.36 -20.51
C LEU A 378 18.32 11.30 -20.63
N ARG A 379 18.15 12.48 -21.22
CA ARG A 379 19.23 13.48 -21.31
C ARG A 379 19.55 14.11 -19.95
N THR A 380 18.53 14.36 -19.13
CA THR A 380 18.65 15.09 -17.87
C THR A 380 18.93 14.21 -16.64
N PHE A 381 18.72 12.90 -16.73
CA PHE A 381 19.02 11.98 -15.64
C PHE A 381 20.49 12.05 -15.24
N GLU A 382 20.78 12.40 -13.99
CA GLU A 382 22.12 12.43 -13.43
C GLU A 382 22.41 11.15 -12.66
N SER A 383 23.51 10.49 -13.03
CA SER A 383 23.91 9.23 -12.40
C SER A 383 24.53 9.40 -11.01
N ASN A 384 24.80 10.64 -10.56
CA ASN A 384 25.46 10.92 -9.29
C ASN A 384 24.60 11.85 -8.42
N PRO A 385 23.95 11.33 -7.36
CA PRO A 385 23.07 12.11 -6.50
C PRO A 385 23.84 13.07 -5.55
N GLN A 386 25.17 13.05 -5.52
CA GLN A 386 25.96 13.84 -4.58
C GLN A 386 26.21 15.31 -5.02
N LYS A 387 25.59 15.78 -6.11
CA LYS A 387 25.76 17.15 -6.62
C LYS A 387 24.45 17.87 -6.90
N THR A 388 23.44 17.72 -6.10
CA THR A 388 22.40 18.75 -6.00
C THR A 388 22.52 19.42 -4.63
N PRO A 389 23.16 20.59 -4.55
CA PRO A 389 22.86 21.47 -3.43
C PRO A 389 21.44 21.99 -3.60
N TYR A 390 20.77 22.21 -2.48
CA TYR A 390 19.48 22.87 -2.34
C TYR A 390 19.24 24.00 -3.28
#